data_c75ca83b2993f0f951742eb05efc724a
#
_entry.id   c75ca83b2993f0f951742eb05efc724a
#
_cell.length_a   1.000
_cell.length_b   1.000
_cell.length_c   1.000
_cell.angle_alpha   90.00
_cell.angle_beta   90.00
_cell.angle_gamma   90.00
#
_symmetry.space_group_name_H-M   'P 1'
#
loop_
_entity.id
_entity.type
_entity.pdbx_description
1 polymer ?
#
loop_
_entity_poly.entity_id
_entity_poly.type
_entity_poly.pdbx_seq_one_letter_code
_entity_poly.pdbx_strand_id
1 'polypeptide(L)'
;AVYGGNQRIITKEFRNNYRNLLDEDNSCVFSWSGHFASMYFPTDKSYEYDFDFFKFPSESNKNAMVGIGDSLVILNSSNKSLEVFKALLDDNFGQIWISKQDSMFISANKNSNIEDIENNMLFKETLLVRNALNDNLFRYDASELMERRIGSDHLLYALKKYISLGSELINEITEELDSKY
;
A
#
# COMPACT_ATOMS: atom_id res chain seq x y z
N ALA A 1 -3.06 -18.31 -13.89
CA ALA A 1 -3.82 -17.56 -14.90
C ALA A 1 -4.31 -16.27 -14.28
N VAL A 2 -4.20 -15.18 -15.00
CA VAL A 2 -4.66 -13.86 -14.54
C VAL A 2 -6.08 -13.64 -15.05
N TYR A 3 -6.98 -13.21 -14.17
CA TYR A 3 -8.37 -12.96 -14.53
C TYR A 3 -8.49 -11.91 -15.64
N GLY A 4 -9.11 -12.31 -16.76
CA GLY A 4 -9.32 -11.46 -17.93
C GLY A 4 -8.12 -11.28 -18.85
N GLY A 5 -6.99 -11.96 -18.57
CA GLY A 5 -5.77 -11.90 -19.38
C GLY A 5 -4.97 -10.59 -19.25
N ASN A 6 -3.81 -10.57 -19.88
CA ASN A 6 -2.84 -9.47 -19.74
C ASN A 6 -3.39 -8.11 -20.14
N GLN A 7 -4.16 -8.03 -21.21
CA GLN A 7 -4.71 -6.76 -21.70
C GLN A 7 -5.70 -6.15 -20.71
N ARG A 8 -6.50 -6.97 -20.04
CA ARG A 8 -7.44 -6.49 -19.04
C ARG A 8 -6.75 -5.93 -17.80
N ILE A 9 -5.62 -6.53 -17.39
CA ILE A 9 -4.84 -6.03 -16.26
C ILE A 9 -4.36 -4.61 -16.49
N ILE A 10 -3.77 -4.34 -17.65
CA ILE A 10 -3.15 -3.05 -17.93
C ILE A 10 -4.15 -1.92 -18.18
N THR A 11 -5.40 -2.26 -18.54
CA THR A 11 -6.47 -1.29 -18.81
C THR A 11 -7.41 -1.07 -17.63
N LYS A 12 -7.40 -1.97 -16.64
CA LYS A 12 -8.32 -1.89 -15.52
C LYS A 12 -7.84 -0.82 -14.52
N GLU A 13 -8.75 0.06 -14.14
CA GLU A 13 -8.50 0.97 -13.03
C GLU A 13 -8.32 0.19 -11.73
N PHE A 14 -7.32 0.54 -10.96
CA PHE A 14 -6.98 -0.13 -9.72
C PHE A 14 -8.14 -0.13 -8.71
N ARG A 15 -8.94 0.95 -8.65
CA ARG A 15 -10.15 1.07 -7.81
C ARG A 15 -11.22 0.02 -8.10
N ASN A 16 -11.19 -0.58 -9.29
CA ASN A 16 -12.13 -1.61 -9.70
C ASN A 16 -11.59 -3.03 -9.52
N ASN A 17 -10.33 -3.18 -9.08
CA ASN A 17 -9.73 -4.51 -8.90
C ASN A 17 -10.43 -5.34 -7.83
N TYR A 18 -11.01 -4.70 -6.83
CA TYR A 18 -11.66 -5.37 -5.69
C TYR A 18 -13.05 -5.87 -5.99
N ARG A 19 -13.71 -5.34 -7.02
CA ARG A 19 -15.06 -5.76 -7.39
C ARG A 19 -15.15 -7.24 -7.67
N ASN A 20 -14.17 -7.81 -8.36
CA ASN A 20 -14.17 -9.24 -8.68
C ASN A 20 -13.99 -10.16 -7.46
N LEU A 21 -13.55 -9.62 -6.33
CA LEU A 21 -13.45 -10.35 -5.07
C LEU A 21 -14.79 -10.40 -4.34
N LEU A 22 -15.59 -9.33 -4.44
CA LEU A 22 -16.75 -9.08 -3.61
C LEU A 22 -18.07 -9.01 -4.40
N ASP A 23 -18.03 -9.01 -5.73
CA ASP A 23 -19.24 -9.06 -6.56
C ASP A 23 -19.85 -10.47 -6.51
N GLU A 24 -21.15 -10.56 -6.77
CA GLU A 24 -21.92 -11.81 -6.73
C GLU A 24 -21.33 -12.92 -7.61
N ASP A 25 -20.70 -12.56 -8.71
CA ASP A 25 -20.04 -13.51 -9.62
C ASP A 25 -18.74 -14.12 -9.05
N ASN A 26 -18.24 -13.60 -7.92
CA ASN A 26 -17.05 -14.08 -7.17
C ASN A 26 -15.95 -14.65 -8.08
N SER A 27 -15.53 -13.86 -9.06
CA SER A 27 -14.59 -14.33 -10.09
C SER A 27 -13.16 -14.43 -9.60
N CYS A 28 -12.86 -13.90 -8.40
CA CYS A 28 -11.56 -14.00 -7.73
C CYS A 28 -11.73 -14.40 -6.28
N VAL A 29 -10.91 -15.35 -5.82
CA VAL A 29 -10.84 -15.75 -4.40
C VAL A 29 -9.84 -14.91 -3.63
N PHE A 30 -8.80 -14.41 -4.32
CA PHE A 30 -7.73 -13.59 -3.75
C PHE A 30 -7.49 -12.33 -4.58
N SER A 31 -7.21 -11.24 -3.88
CA SER A 31 -6.73 -10.00 -4.49
C SER A 31 -5.51 -9.51 -3.72
N TRP A 32 -4.45 -9.15 -4.43
CA TRP A 32 -3.29 -8.50 -3.82
C TRP A 32 -3.49 -6.99 -3.82
N SER A 33 -3.36 -6.38 -2.65
CA SER A 33 -3.59 -4.95 -2.50
C SER A 33 -2.92 -4.36 -1.26
N GLY A 34 -2.93 -3.03 -1.17
CA GLY A 34 -2.57 -2.29 0.04
C GLY A 34 -3.72 -2.23 1.05
N HIS A 35 -3.42 -1.83 2.28
CA HIS A 35 -4.40 -1.71 3.38
C HIS A 35 -5.59 -0.79 3.04
N PHE A 36 -5.37 0.22 2.21
CA PHE A 36 -6.41 1.16 1.76
C PHE A 36 -7.45 0.54 0.82
N ALA A 37 -7.33 -0.74 0.45
CA ALA A 37 -8.22 -1.40 -0.50
C ALA A 37 -9.68 -1.37 -0.08
N SER A 38 -9.94 -1.55 1.20
CA SER A 38 -11.28 -1.56 1.78
C SER A 38 -12.06 -0.25 1.60
N MET A 39 -11.39 0.88 1.36
CA MET A 39 -12.04 2.14 1.00
C MET A 39 -12.89 2.05 -0.29
N TYR A 40 -12.62 1.07 -1.13
CA TYR A 40 -13.30 0.87 -2.41
C TYR A 40 -14.28 -0.30 -2.37
N PHE A 41 -14.38 -0.99 -1.24
CA PHE A 41 -15.30 -2.11 -1.09
C PHE A 41 -16.75 -1.61 -1.00
N PRO A 42 -17.72 -2.40 -1.43
CA PRO A 42 -19.13 -2.08 -1.22
C PRO A 42 -19.43 -1.92 0.27
N THR A 43 -20.26 -0.94 0.61
CA THR A 43 -20.58 -0.61 2.00
C THR A 43 -21.44 -1.67 2.72
N ASP A 44 -22.02 -2.59 1.96
CA ASP A 44 -22.76 -3.75 2.47
C ASP A 44 -21.85 -4.95 2.78
N LYS A 45 -20.55 -4.84 2.49
CA LYS A 45 -19.55 -5.88 2.77
C LYS A 45 -18.78 -5.57 4.05
N SER A 46 -18.59 -6.57 4.88
CA SER A 46 -17.96 -6.43 6.18
C SER A 46 -16.75 -7.35 6.36
N TYR A 47 -15.76 -6.81 7.06
CA TYR A 47 -14.57 -7.54 7.46
C TYR A 47 -14.95 -8.74 8.36
N GLU A 48 -14.25 -9.84 8.23
CA GLU A 48 -14.44 -11.14 8.89
C GLU A 48 -15.66 -11.96 8.38
N TYR A 49 -16.65 -11.35 7.71
CA TYR A 49 -17.79 -12.06 7.17
C TYR A 49 -17.68 -12.25 5.65
N ASP A 50 -17.45 -11.15 4.94
CA ASP A 50 -17.41 -11.17 3.47
C ASP A 50 -15.97 -11.26 2.96
N PHE A 51 -15.01 -10.75 3.71
CA PHE A 51 -13.58 -10.79 3.38
C PHE A 51 -12.71 -10.80 4.62
N ASP A 52 -11.50 -11.29 4.44
CA ASP A 52 -10.40 -11.18 5.41
C ASP A 52 -9.11 -10.86 4.65
N PHE A 53 -8.05 -10.56 5.35
CA PHE A 53 -6.74 -10.33 4.75
C PHE A 53 -5.63 -11.03 5.53
N PHE A 54 -4.57 -11.31 4.83
CA PHE A 54 -3.37 -11.90 5.38
C PHE A 54 -2.13 -11.36 4.69
N LYS A 55 -1.00 -11.44 5.37
CA LYS A 55 0.27 -11.06 4.79
C LYS A 55 0.58 -11.94 3.59
N PHE A 56 1.03 -11.33 2.48
CA PHE A 56 1.41 -12.08 1.29
C PHE A 56 2.48 -13.13 1.63
N PRO A 57 2.26 -14.40 1.29
CA PRO A 57 3.20 -15.48 1.61
C PRO A 57 4.51 -15.30 0.84
N SER A 58 5.62 -15.68 1.46
CA SER A 58 6.95 -15.68 0.86
C SER A 58 7.56 -17.08 0.99
N GLU A 59 8.28 -17.50 -0.01
CA GLU A 59 9.02 -18.79 0.00
C GLU A 59 10.19 -18.78 0.99
N SER A 60 10.66 -17.62 1.39
CA SER A 60 11.74 -17.48 2.38
C SER A 60 11.16 -17.20 3.76
N ASN A 61 11.83 -17.66 4.82
CA ASN A 61 11.51 -17.32 6.21
C ASN A 61 11.62 -15.80 6.51
N LYS A 62 12.06 -14.99 5.54
CA LYS A 62 12.14 -13.54 5.63
C LYS A 62 10.93 -12.91 4.95
N ASN A 63 9.78 -13.09 5.52
CA ASN A 63 8.52 -12.51 5.04
C ASN A 63 8.54 -10.96 5.10
N ALA A 64 9.21 -10.32 4.15
CA ALA A 64 9.21 -8.87 4.06
C ALA A 64 7.79 -8.33 3.79
N MET A 65 7.49 -7.20 4.38
CA MET A 65 6.32 -6.38 4.06
C MET A 65 6.79 -5.18 3.26
N VAL A 66 6.21 -4.96 2.10
CA VAL A 66 6.46 -3.76 1.30
C VAL A 66 5.39 -2.74 1.60
N GLY A 67 5.79 -1.50 1.77
CA GLY A 67 4.86 -0.41 2.03
C GLY A 67 5.45 0.95 1.71
N ILE A 68 4.59 1.93 1.76
CA ILE A 68 4.91 3.35 1.66
C ILE A 68 4.35 4.07 2.87
N GLY A 69 4.80 5.29 3.11
CA GLY A 69 4.29 6.14 4.18
C GLY A 69 4.32 7.60 3.74
N ASP A 70 3.38 8.37 4.27
CA ASP A 70 3.40 9.80 4.08
C ASP A 70 4.55 10.43 4.88
N SER A 71 5.29 11.31 4.24
CA SER A 71 6.43 12.00 4.84
C SER A 71 6.12 13.47 5.06
N LEU A 72 6.48 13.97 6.23
CA LEU A 72 6.36 15.37 6.58
C LEU A 72 7.70 16.07 6.40
N VAL A 73 7.72 17.16 5.63
CA VAL A 73 8.93 17.94 5.36
C VAL A 73 8.71 19.39 5.75
N ILE A 74 9.67 19.98 6.47
CA ILE A 74 9.69 21.42 6.76
C ILE A 74 10.40 22.14 5.60
N LEU A 75 9.63 22.98 4.89
CA LEU A 75 10.19 23.82 3.82
C LEU A 75 10.69 25.17 4.30
N ASN A 76 10.25 25.61 5.48
CA ASN A 76 10.62 26.89 6.08
C ASN A 76 10.79 26.70 7.60
N SER A 77 11.96 27.03 8.12
CA SER A 77 12.31 26.90 9.54
C SER A 77 11.85 28.08 10.42
N SER A 78 10.78 28.77 10.07
CA SER A 78 10.18 29.79 10.94
C SER A 78 9.76 29.18 12.29
N ASN A 79 9.73 29.98 13.36
CA ASN A 79 9.29 29.49 14.67
C ASN A 79 7.89 28.85 14.62
N LYS A 80 6.97 29.43 13.86
CA LYS A 80 5.61 28.90 13.68
C LYS A 80 5.63 27.52 12.99
N SER A 81 6.44 27.35 11.93
CA SER A 81 6.57 26.08 11.25
C SER A 81 7.16 25.00 12.19
N LEU A 82 8.13 25.36 13.01
CA LEU A 82 8.72 24.46 14.00
C LEU A 82 7.76 24.08 15.11
N GLU A 83 6.90 25.00 15.57
CA GLU A 83 5.84 24.70 16.55
C GLU A 83 4.82 23.70 15.99
N VAL A 84 4.35 23.91 14.76
CA VAL A 84 3.45 22.95 14.08
C VAL A 84 4.12 21.60 13.92
N PHE A 85 5.37 21.57 13.47
CA PHE A 85 6.11 20.33 13.29
C PHE A 85 6.28 19.57 14.62
N LYS A 86 6.59 20.28 15.71
CA LYS A 86 6.67 19.66 17.05
C LYS A 86 5.34 19.06 17.49
N ALA A 87 4.22 19.75 17.23
CA ALA A 87 2.90 19.23 17.53
C ALA A 87 2.57 17.96 16.73
N LEU A 88 3.02 17.88 15.47
CA LEU A 88 2.85 16.70 14.63
C LEU A 88 3.76 15.53 15.05
N LEU A 89 4.84 15.78 15.77
CA LEU A 89 5.73 14.77 16.35
C LEU A 89 5.34 14.36 17.78
N ASP A 90 4.31 14.96 18.35
CA ASP A 90 3.82 14.62 19.68
C ASP A 90 3.32 13.16 19.71
N ASP A 91 3.55 12.47 20.81
CA ASP A 91 3.17 11.06 20.98
C ASP A 91 1.66 10.83 20.86
N ASN A 92 0.86 11.84 21.16
CA ASN A 92 -0.60 11.79 21.03
C ASN A 92 -1.08 12.17 19.62
N PHE A 93 -0.19 12.63 18.74
CA PHE A 93 -0.60 12.97 17.38
C PHE A 93 -1.13 11.74 16.65
N GLY A 94 -2.27 11.91 16.02
CA GLY A 94 -2.93 10.82 15.28
C GLY A 94 -3.74 9.85 16.15
N GLN A 95 -3.66 9.92 17.50
CA GLN A 95 -4.44 9.05 18.37
C GLN A 95 -5.95 9.17 18.10
N ILE A 96 -6.43 10.40 17.90
CA ILE A 96 -7.84 10.64 17.54
C ILE A 96 -8.21 10.02 16.20
N TRP A 97 -7.27 9.94 15.27
CA TRP A 97 -7.53 9.36 13.95
C TRP A 97 -7.62 7.84 14.03
N ILE A 98 -6.68 7.19 14.70
CA ILE A 98 -6.68 5.72 14.81
C ILE A 98 -7.85 5.18 15.62
N SER A 99 -8.40 5.96 16.56
CA SER A 99 -9.53 5.56 17.40
C SER A 99 -10.90 5.68 16.70
N LYS A 100 -10.97 6.22 15.51
CA LYS A 100 -12.25 6.33 14.77
C LYS A 100 -12.60 5.01 14.07
N GLN A 101 -13.87 4.62 14.16
CA GLN A 101 -14.40 3.38 13.57
C GLN A 101 -14.18 3.28 12.05
N ASP A 102 -14.20 4.40 11.34
CA ASP A 102 -14.01 4.50 9.89
C ASP A 102 -12.57 4.87 9.49
N SER A 103 -11.63 4.83 10.44
CA SER A 103 -10.23 5.17 10.18
C SER A 103 -9.55 4.10 9.33
N MET A 104 -8.70 4.60 8.42
CA MET A 104 -7.74 3.81 7.65
C MET A 104 -6.29 4.24 7.97
N PHE A 105 -6.10 5.06 8.99
CA PHE A 105 -4.82 5.64 9.33
C PHE A 105 -3.99 4.70 10.20
N ILE A 106 -2.85 4.23 9.68
CA ILE A 106 -1.84 3.50 10.47
C ILE A 106 -0.78 4.50 10.93
N SER A 107 -0.70 4.71 12.25
CA SER A 107 0.28 5.62 12.82
C SER A 107 1.71 5.08 12.71
N ALA A 108 2.62 5.91 12.21
CA ALA A 108 4.06 5.65 12.25
C ALA A 108 4.66 5.84 13.66
N ASN A 109 3.91 6.42 14.58
CA ASN A 109 4.35 6.64 15.95
C ASN A 109 4.33 5.32 16.74
N LYS A 110 5.49 4.90 17.23
CA LYS A 110 5.65 3.66 18.03
C LYS A 110 4.89 3.71 19.35
N ASN A 111 4.68 4.92 19.90
CA ASN A 111 4.05 5.14 21.20
C ASN A 111 2.50 5.26 21.09
N SER A 112 1.95 5.31 19.88
CA SER A 112 0.49 5.37 19.73
C SER A 112 -0.16 4.15 20.38
N ASN A 113 -1.22 4.38 21.15
CA ASN A 113 -1.96 3.31 21.81
C ASN A 113 -2.87 2.61 20.80
N ILE A 114 -2.51 1.38 20.43
CA ILE A 114 -3.30 0.58 19.48
C ILE A 114 -4.55 -0.04 20.10
N GLU A 115 -4.62 -0.13 21.43
CA GLU A 115 -5.80 -0.67 22.12
C GLU A 115 -7.03 0.25 21.98
N ASP A 116 -6.82 1.51 21.60
CA ASP A 116 -7.90 2.46 21.30
C ASP A 116 -8.45 2.31 19.88
N ILE A 117 -7.92 1.40 19.07
CA ILE A 117 -8.41 1.16 17.71
C ILE A 117 -9.69 0.32 17.78
N GLU A 118 -10.82 0.97 17.52
CA GLU A 118 -12.14 0.32 17.51
C GLU A 118 -12.41 -0.50 16.24
N ASN A 119 -11.74 -0.14 15.13
CA ASN A 119 -11.86 -0.86 13.88
C ASN A 119 -10.97 -2.11 13.89
N ASN A 120 -11.59 -3.29 13.98
CA ASN A 120 -10.89 -4.58 14.06
C ASN A 120 -9.93 -4.82 12.88
N MET A 121 -10.32 -4.42 11.68
CA MET A 121 -9.47 -4.55 10.50
C MET A 121 -8.23 -3.67 10.63
N LEU A 122 -8.40 -2.39 10.97
CA LEU A 122 -7.28 -1.46 11.18
C LEU A 122 -6.36 -1.92 12.32
N PHE A 123 -6.92 -2.48 13.40
CA PHE A 123 -6.14 -3.04 14.49
C PHE A 123 -5.21 -4.18 14.00
N LYS A 124 -5.76 -5.14 13.26
CA LYS A 124 -5.00 -6.26 12.70
C LYS A 124 -3.92 -5.78 11.70
N GLU A 125 -4.26 -4.84 10.83
CA GLU A 125 -3.31 -4.23 9.89
C GLU A 125 -2.18 -3.51 10.61
N THR A 126 -2.50 -2.72 11.65
CA THR A 126 -1.52 -2.01 12.46
C THR A 126 -0.56 -2.98 13.15
N LEU A 127 -1.05 -4.08 13.70
CA LEU A 127 -0.20 -5.12 14.29
C LEU A 127 0.75 -5.74 13.26
N LEU A 128 0.27 -6.04 12.06
CA LEU A 128 1.13 -6.59 11.00
C LEU A 128 2.26 -5.63 10.63
N VAL A 129 1.94 -4.34 10.46
CA VAL A 129 2.94 -3.31 10.13
C VAL A 129 3.95 -3.14 11.27
N ARG A 130 3.49 -3.03 12.52
CA ARG A 130 4.36 -2.91 13.69
C ARG A 130 5.30 -4.10 13.85
N ASN A 131 4.79 -5.30 13.70
CA ASN A 131 5.61 -6.51 13.76
C ASN A 131 6.66 -6.52 12.66
N ALA A 132 6.29 -6.16 11.42
CA ALA A 132 7.24 -6.07 10.32
C ALA A 132 8.34 -5.02 10.56
N LEU A 133 8.00 -3.89 11.18
CA LEU A 133 8.98 -2.86 11.56
C LEU A 133 9.91 -3.34 12.67
N ASN A 134 9.37 -3.97 13.70
CA ASN A 134 10.15 -4.49 14.85
C ASN A 134 11.11 -5.60 14.42
N ASP A 135 10.70 -6.45 13.50
CA ASP A 135 11.48 -7.57 12.99
C ASP A 135 12.44 -7.16 11.85
N ASN A 136 12.53 -5.87 11.52
CA ASN A 136 13.26 -5.34 10.37
C ASN A 136 12.86 -6.00 9.03
N LEU A 137 11.61 -6.36 8.90
CA LEU A 137 11.03 -6.96 7.70
C LEU A 137 10.26 -5.97 6.83
N PHE A 138 10.10 -4.73 7.28
CA PHE A 138 9.49 -3.68 6.47
C PHE A 138 10.47 -3.16 5.42
N ARG A 139 9.99 -2.99 4.20
CA ARG A 139 10.77 -2.43 3.08
C ARG A 139 9.92 -1.38 2.39
N TYR A 140 10.57 -0.28 2.03
CA TYR A 140 9.92 0.72 1.19
C TYR A 140 9.72 0.18 -0.22
N ASP A 141 8.62 0.57 -0.85
CA ASP A 141 8.40 0.30 -2.26
C ASP A 141 9.54 0.89 -3.09
N ALA A 142 10.08 0.11 -4.02
CA ALA A 142 11.21 0.53 -4.83
C ALA A 142 10.92 1.78 -5.65
N SER A 143 9.68 1.95 -6.12
CA SER A 143 9.24 3.12 -6.87
C SER A 143 9.34 4.41 -6.06
N GLU A 144 9.13 4.35 -4.74
CA GLU A 144 9.24 5.50 -3.83
C GLU A 144 10.69 5.89 -3.52
N LEU A 145 11.64 4.97 -3.74
CA LEU A 145 13.07 5.21 -3.55
C LEU A 145 13.75 5.75 -4.81
N MET A 146 13.03 5.79 -5.91
CA MET A 146 13.51 6.29 -7.20
C MET A 146 13.11 7.75 -7.40
N GLU A 147 13.82 8.44 -8.30
CA GLU A 147 13.34 9.72 -8.80
C GLU A 147 11.93 9.55 -9.39
N ARG A 148 11.01 10.48 -9.06
CA ARG A 148 9.60 10.38 -9.43
C ARG A 148 9.36 10.03 -10.89
N ARG A 149 10.11 10.68 -11.80
CA ARG A 149 10.00 10.40 -13.25
C ARG A 149 10.29 8.95 -13.59
N ILE A 150 11.22 8.32 -12.87
CA ILE A 150 11.61 6.93 -13.12
C ILE A 150 10.63 5.99 -12.42
N GLY A 151 10.40 6.18 -11.13
CA GLY A 151 9.56 5.30 -10.32
C GLY A 151 8.09 5.31 -10.74
N SER A 152 7.50 6.49 -10.98
CA SER A 152 6.08 6.59 -11.35
C SER A 152 5.82 6.40 -12.83
N ASP A 153 6.59 7.07 -13.68
CA ASP A 153 6.23 7.18 -15.09
C ASP A 153 6.89 6.07 -15.92
N HIS A 154 8.21 5.97 -15.88
CA HIS A 154 8.94 5.03 -16.73
C HIS A 154 8.83 3.58 -16.26
N LEU A 155 8.97 3.31 -14.97
CA LEU A 155 8.87 1.95 -14.43
C LEU A 155 7.47 1.36 -14.64
N LEU A 156 6.43 2.14 -14.36
CA LEU A 156 5.05 1.68 -14.56
C LEU A 156 4.75 1.42 -16.04
N TYR A 157 5.24 2.29 -16.92
CA TYR A 157 5.11 2.10 -18.37
C TYR A 157 5.84 0.83 -18.84
N ALA A 158 7.07 0.62 -18.37
CA ALA A 158 7.87 -0.56 -18.70
C ALA A 158 7.19 -1.86 -18.22
N LEU A 159 6.64 -1.86 -17.00
CA LEU A 159 5.89 -3.00 -16.47
C LEU A 159 4.63 -3.30 -17.30
N LYS A 160 3.88 -2.28 -17.69
CA LYS A 160 2.71 -2.46 -18.56
C LYS A 160 3.11 -3.02 -19.93
N LYS A 161 4.19 -2.53 -20.51
CA LYS A 161 4.74 -3.01 -21.78
C LYS A 161 5.16 -4.48 -21.66
N TYR A 162 5.90 -4.84 -20.60
CA TYR A 162 6.29 -6.21 -20.32
C TYR A 162 5.09 -7.17 -20.16
N ILE A 163 4.09 -6.78 -19.39
CA ILE A 163 2.88 -7.59 -19.18
C ILE A 163 2.11 -7.79 -20.48
N SER A 164 2.06 -6.76 -21.34
CA SER A 164 1.29 -6.79 -22.59
C SER A 164 1.95 -7.64 -23.66
N LEU A 165 3.26 -7.52 -23.80
CA LEU A 165 4.05 -7.98 -24.95
C LEU A 165 4.92 -9.20 -24.62
N GLY A 166 5.10 -9.50 -23.34
CA GLY A 166 5.85 -10.65 -22.86
C GLY A 166 7.35 -10.40 -22.72
N SER A 167 8.05 -11.47 -22.34
CA SER A 167 9.49 -11.42 -22.03
C SER A 167 10.41 -11.23 -23.26
N GLU A 168 9.88 -11.38 -24.45
CA GLU A 168 10.66 -11.22 -25.69
C GLU A 168 11.23 -9.79 -25.84
N LEU A 169 10.56 -8.80 -25.23
CA LEU A 169 10.96 -7.41 -25.28
C LEU A 169 11.71 -6.92 -24.02
N ILE A 170 12.15 -7.83 -23.16
CA ILE A 170 12.78 -7.45 -21.88
C ILE A 170 14.04 -6.59 -22.12
N ASN A 171 14.85 -6.93 -23.11
CA ASN A 171 16.07 -6.19 -23.43
C ASN A 171 15.74 -4.77 -23.92
N GLU A 172 14.77 -4.62 -24.83
CA GLU A 172 14.32 -3.31 -25.31
C GLU A 172 13.76 -2.45 -24.16
N ILE A 173 12.97 -3.04 -23.27
CA ILE A 173 12.43 -2.36 -22.09
C ILE A 173 13.55 -1.92 -21.15
N THR A 174 14.57 -2.76 -20.95
CA THR A 174 15.72 -2.45 -20.08
C THR A 174 16.55 -1.32 -20.68
N GLU A 175 16.86 -1.37 -21.96
CA GLU A 175 17.59 -0.31 -22.68
C GLU A 175 16.84 1.03 -22.64
N GLU A 176 15.50 0.99 -22.78
CA GLU A 176 14.67 2.18 -22.67
C GLU A 176 14.73 2.78 -21.26
N LEU A 177 14.67 1.96 -20.21
CA LEU A 177 14.82 2.40 -18.84
C LEU A 177 16.21 3.00 -18.59
N ASP A 178 17.27 2.30 -18.96
CA ASP A 178 18.66 2.75 -18.77
C ASP A 178 18.92 4.08 -19.48
N SER A 179 18.29 4.32 -20.63
CA SER A 179 18.42 5.59 -21.35
C SER A 179 17.80 6.80 -20.63
N LYS A 180 17.01 6.57 -19.58
CA LYS A 180 16.32 7.60 -18.80
C LYS A 180 17.02 7.92 -17.48
N TYR A 181 17.98 7.08 -17.07
CA TYR A 181 18.89 7.33 -15.95
C TYR A 181 20.10 8.14 -16.42
#